data_babba74a731640412120f7e6dea32e42
#
_entry.id   babba74a731640412120f7e6dea32e42
#
_cell.length_a   1.000
_cell.length_b   1.000
_cell.length_c   1.000
_cell.angle_alpha   90.00
_cell.angle_beta   90.00
_cell.angle_gamma   90.00
#
_symmetry.space_group_name_H-M   'P 1'
#
loop_
_entity.id
_entity.type
_entity.pdbx_description
1 polymer ?
#
loop_
_entity_poly.entity_id
_entity_poly.type
_entity_poly.pdbx_seq_one_letter_code
_entity_poly.pdbx_strand_id
1 'polypeptide(L)'
;MLTRSGRARHGAVELYYEDLGEPANPPLLLIMGLGAQLPMWPDGFCAQLVDAGYRVIRFDHRDTGLSAKMHGLRAQGSVYRRVARYLLGRSSPVPYTLVDMTRDVVALLDHLGIGRAHIVGASMGGMIAQILAGTEPDRVASLGVIMSSTGKPLSALPAWRVIRLAFDSPPKDASEEEKLAFEVRNVAIFNGPNFLPPEADLRRRVRQLAERSSYPPGMLRQFDAVLGTGNLRAYSKAITAPTVVLHGSVDPMVRPRNGRAVAATIPGARFVVVGGMGHDLPEPVWRPVLEALTENFARAGIR
;
A
#
# COMPACT_ATOMS: atom_id res chain seq x y z
N MET A 1 -19.82 14.04 1.28
CA MET A 1 -18.72 13.68 2.21
C MET A 1 -17.85 14.91 2.45
N LEU A 2 -17.64 15.31 3.72
CA LEU A 2 -16.73 16.40 4.06
C LEU A 2 -15.28 15.96 3.74
N THR A 3 -14.56 16.79 2.99
CA THR A 3 -13.17 16.51 2.59
C THR A 3 -12.30 17.70 2.95
N ARG A 4 -11.26 17.46 3.72
CA ARG A 4 -10.17 18.39 4.04
C ARG A 4 -8.89 17.85 3.43
N SER A 5 -8.00 18.70 3.00
CA SER A 5 -6.66 18.29 2.56
C SER A 5 -5.60 19.15 3.22
N GLY A 6 -4.40 18.63 3.33
CA GLY A 6 -3.31 19.35 3.95
C GLY A 6 -1.96 18.71 3.69
N ARG A 7 -0.96 19.24 4.39
CA ARG A 7 0.42 18.76 4.30
C ARG A 7 0.99 18.60 5.71
N ALA A 8 1.47 17.39 6.00
CA ALA A 8 2.14 17.04 7.25
C ALA A 8 3.65 16.98 7.04
N ARG A 9 4.44 17.52 7.98
CA ARG A 9 5.90 17.59 7.87
C ARG A 9 6.59 16.65 8.84
N HIS A 10 7.59 15.91 8.33
CA HIS A 10 8.52 15.11 9.10
C HIS A 10 9.95 15.38 8.61
N GLY A 11 10.68 16.25 9.30
CA GLY A 11 11.98 16.72 8.83
C GLY A 11 11.91 17.38 7.46
N ALA A 12 12.64 16.83 6.49
CA ALA A 12 12.62 17.28 5.09
C ALA A 12 11.47 16.69 4.26
N VAL A 13 10.68 15.76 4.83
CA VAL A 13 9.58 15.09 4.13
C VAL A 13 8.29 15.83 4.42
N GLU A 14 7.56 16.19 3.38
CA GLU A 14 6.22 16.75 3.45
C GLU A 14 5.25 15.79 2.75
N LEU A 15 4.24 15.31 3.47
CA LEU A 15 3.22 14.39 2.99
C LEU A 15 1.93 15.13 2.67
N TYR A 16 1.41 14.98 1.48
CA TYR A 16 0.06 15.40 1.13
C TYR A 16 -0.94 14.37 1.60
N TYR A 17 -2.01 14.80 2.26
CA TYR A 17 -3.08 13.95 2.76
C TYR A 17 -4.46 14.51 2.46
N GLU A 18 -5.44 13.63 2.48
CA GLU A 18 -6.87 13.92 2.53
C GLU A 18 -7.48 13.30 3.79
N ASP A 19 -8.37 14.05 4.43
CA ASP A 19 -9.06 13.72 5.67
C ASP A 19 -10.57 13.84 5.43
N LEU A 20 -11.25 12.71 5.43
CA LEU A 20 -12.62 12.52 4.96
C LEU A 20 -13.54 12.21 6.15
N GLY A 21 -14.73 12.79 6.15
CA GLY A 21 -15.74 12.58 7.19
C GLY A 21 -15.56 13.50 8.40
N GLU A 22 -16.25 13.17 9.50
CA GLU A 22 -16.29 13.99 10.70
C GLU A 22 -15.04 13.80 11.57
N PRO A 23 -14.39 14.90 12.05
CA PRO A 23 -13.18 14.80 12.87
C PRO A 23 -13.36 14.06 14.19
N ALA A 24 -14.57 14.06 14.75
CA ALA A 24 -14.89 13.39 16.00
C ALA A 24 -15.05 11.86 15.86
N ASN A 25 -15.18 11.37 14.64
CA ASN A 25 -15.32 9.94 14.39
C ASN A 25 -14.00 9.17 14.63
N PRO A 26 -14.08 7.86 14.95
CA PRO A 26 -12.90 7.01 15.07
C PRO A 26 -11.98 7.10 13.85
N PRO A 27 -10.69 7.45 14.03
CA PRO A 27 -9.78 7.64 12.92
C PRO A 27 -9.37 6.31 12.28
N LEU A 28 -9.36 6.30 10.95
CA LEU A 28 -8.94 5.21 10.09
C LEU A 28 -7.92 5.71 9.08
N LEU A 29 -6.68 5.24 9.18
CA LEU A 29 -5.60 5.58 8.25
C LEU A 29 -5.43 4.51 7.18
N LEU A 30 -5.47 4.91 5.92
CA LEU A 30 -5.29 4.08 4.74
C LEU A 30 -3.87 4.29 4.15
N ILE A 31 -3.05 3.24 4.15
CA ILE A 31 -1.66 3.25 3.68
C ILE A 31 -1.57 2.51 2.35
N MET A 32 -1.28 3.21 1.27
CA MET A 32 -1.27 2.64 -0.09
C MET A 32 0.05 1.92 -0.41
N GLY A 33 0.06 1.20 -1.54
CA GLY A 33 1.19 0.41 -2.03
C GLY A 33 2.27 1.23 -2.73
N LEU A 34 3.27 0.52 -3.23
CA LEU A 34 4.44 1.03 -3.93
C LEU A 34 4.06 1.82 -5.18
N GLY A 35 4.56 3.07 -5.29
CA GLY A 35 4.33 3.94 -6.43
C GLY A 35 2.90 4.45 -6.58
N ALA A 36 1.98 3.96 -5.76
CA ALA A 36 0.57 4.28 -5.87
C ALA A 36 0.23 5.58 -5.12
N GLN A 37 -0.53 6.44 -5.79
CA GLN A 37 -1.04 7.70 -5.25
C GLN A 37 -2.30 7.45 -4.41
N LEU A 38 -2.64 8.38 -3.51
CA LEU A 38 -3.79 8.26 -2.61
C LEU A 38 -5.15 7.96 -3.31
N PRO A 39 -5.44 8.43 -4.56
CA PRO A 39 -6.69 8.07 -5.22
C PRO A 39 -6.78 6.59 -5.65
N MET A 40 -5.72 5.82 -5.47
CA MET A 40 -5.79 4.36 -5.61
C MET A 40 -6.62 3.69 -4.50
N TRP A 41 -6.88 4.39 -3.38
CA TRP A 41 -8.03 4.13 -2.53
C TRP A 41 -9.25 4.79 -3.17
N PRO A 42 -10.18 4.04 -3.80
CA PRO A 42 -11.27 4.62 -4.56
C PRO A 42 -12.19 5.47 -3.68
N ASP A 43 -12.65 6.61 -4.21
CA ASP A 43 -13.53 7.52 -3.45
C ASP A 43 -14.80 6.84 -2.94
N GLY A 44 -15.42 5.97 -3.74
CA GLY A 44 -16.58 5.19 -3.32
C GLY A 44 -16.26 4.20 -2.19
N PHE A 45 -15.07 3.60 -2.17
CA PHE A 45 -14.63 2.76 -1.06
C PHE A 45 -14.43 3.58 0.23
N CYS A 46 -13.79 4.75 0.11
CA CYS A 46 -13.61 5.66 1.24
C CYS A 46 -14.96 6.20 1.74
N ALA A 47 -15.88 6.51 0.83
CA ALA A 47 -17.23 6.98 1.20
C ALA A 47 -17.98 5.95 2.05
N GLN A 48 -17.96 4.67 1.67
CA GLN A 48 -18.59 3.60 2.47
C GLN A 48 -17.98 3.47 3.88
N LEU A 49 -16.68 3.73 4.04
CA LEU A 49 -16.05 3.76 5.38
C LEU A 49 -16.49 5.00 6.17
N VAL A 50 -16.64 6.16 5.53
CA VAL A 50 -17.18 7.37 6.17
C VAL A 50 -18.64 7.17 6.58
N ASP A 51 -19.45 6.57 5.72
CA ASP A 51 -20.86 6.25 5.99
C ASP A 51 -21.00 5.22 7.11
N ALA A 52 -20.01 4.35 7.29
CA ALA A 52 -19.90 3.44 8.43
C ALA A 52 -19.43 4.13 9.73
N GLY A 53 -19.24 5.44 9.73
CA GLY A 53 -18.95 6.25 10.90
C GLY A 53 -17.45 6.42 11.22
N TYR A 54 -16.56 6.26 10.24
CA TYR A 54 -15.12 6.50 10.43
C TYR A 54 -14.66 7.84 9.86
N ARG A 55 -13.64 8.45 10.49
CA ARG A 55 -12.84 9.53 9.91
C ARG A 55 -11.71 8.89 9.11
N VAL A 56 -11.77 8.98 7.79
CA VAL A 56 -10.85 8.28 6.87
C VAL A 56 -9.74 9.21 6.42
N ILE A 57 -8.49 8.83 6.70
CA ILE A 57 -7.30 9.55 6.26
C ILE A 57 -6.60 8.71 5.19
N ARG A 58 -6.28 9.32 4.03
CA ARG A 58 -5.44 8.74 2.99
C ARG A 58 -4.36 9.74 2.59
N PHE A 59 -3.19 9.28 2.19
CA PHE A 59 -2.06 10.16 1.91
C PHE A 59 -1.17 9.62 0.79
N ASP A 60 -0.41 10.50 0.17
CA ASP A 60 0.67 10.14 -0.74
C ASP A 60 1.95 9.89 0.06
N HIS A 61 2.61 8.77 -0.19
CA HIS A 61 3.94 8.50 0.37
C HIS A 61 4.99 9.49 -0.12
N ARG A 62 6.13 9.64 0.61
CA ARG A 62 7.32 10.27 0.05
C ARG A 62 7.61 9.70 -1.33
N ASP A 63 8.05 10.54 -2.26
CA ASP A 63 8.34 10.18 -3.64
C ASP A 63 7.12 9.86 -4.53
N THR A 64 5.90 10.01 -4.04
CA THR A 64 4.68 9.72 -4.79
C THR A 64 3.71 10.90 -4.76
N GLY A 65 2.84 11.00 -5.76
CA GLY A 65 1.73 11.94 -5.82
C GLY A 65 2.15 13.39 -5.57
N LEU A 66 1.46 14.07 -4.66
CA LEU A 66 1.71 15.47 -4.30
C LEU A 66 2.64 15.65 -3.08
N SER A 67 3.17 14.54 -2.54
CA SER A 67 4.16 14.56 -1.45
C SER A 67 5.57 14.88 -1.96
N ALA A 68 6.47 15.19 -1.01
CA ALA A 68 7.86 15.53 -1.28
C ALA A 68 8.58 14.47 -2.13
N LYS A 69 9.39 14.95 -3.08
CA LYS A 69 10.24 14.12 -3.93
C LYS A 69 11.68 14.16 -3.40
N MET A 70 12.23 13.00 -3.14
CA MET A 70 13.61 12.86 -2.61
C MET A 70 14.63 13.00 -3.75
N HIS A 71 14.68 14.19 -4.36
CA HIS A 71 15.60 14.48 -5.47
C HIS A 71 17.05 14.22 -5.06
N GLY A 72 17.83 13.70 -6.02
CA GLY A 72 19.28 13.44 -5.82
C GLY A 72 19.59 12.18 -5.00
N LEU A 73 18.67 11.64 -4.22
CA LEU A 73 18.89 10.40 -3.48
C LEU A 73 18.86 9.19 -4.42
N ARG A 74 19.91 8.36 -4.35
CA ARG A 74 20.02 7.12 -5.14
C ARG A 74 20.63 6.01 -4.30
N ALA A 75 20.14 4.79 -4.45
CA ALA A 75 20.81 3.62 -3.92
C ALA A 75 22.10 3.35 -4.71
N GLN A 76 23.16 2.98 -4.00
CA GLN A 76 24.44 2.66 -4.65
C GLN A 76 24.41 1.29 -5.32
N GLY A 77 25.12 1.17 -6.44
CA GLY A 77 25.27 -0.08 -7.19
C GLY A 77 24.03 -0.50 -7.96
N SER A 78 24.02 -1.75 -8.45
CA SER A 78 23.00 -2.29 -9.31
C SER A 78 21.77 -2.77 -8.53
N VAL A 79 20.57 -2.53 -9.06
CA VAL A 79 19.30 -3.08 -8.54
C VAL A 79 19.34 -4.61 -8.52
N TYR A 80 19.93 -5.26 -9.52
CA TYR A 80 20.07 -6.72 -9.58
C TYR A 80 20.85 -7.28 -8.39
N ARG A 81 21.92 -6.58 -7.97
CA ARG A 81 22.69 -6.96 -6.76
C ARG A 81 21.84 -6.82 -5.50
N ARG A 82 21.01 -5.77 -5.39
CA ARG A 82 20.11 -5.59 -4.24
C ARG A 82 19.03 -6.67 -4.21
N VAL A 83 18.43 -7.01 -5.36
CA VAL A 83 17.49 -8.13 -5.47
C VAL A 83 18.15 -9.45 -5.07
N ALA A 84 19.35 -9.76 -5.58
CA ALA A 84 20.06 -10.98 -5.22
C ALA A 84 20.37 -11.04 -3.71
N ARG A 85 20.79 -9.94 -3.09
CA ARG A 85 21.01 -9.86 -1.65
C ARG A 85 19.70 -10.09 -0.87
N TYR A 86 18.59 -9.43 -1.30
CA TYR A 86 17.28 -9.65 -0.70
C TYR A 86 16.85 -11.11 -0.77
N LEU A 87 17.02 -11.77 -1.92
CA LEU A 87 16.70 -13.20 -2.08
C LEU A 87 17.55 -14.12 -1.17
N LEU A 88 18.77 -13.67 -0.80
CA LEU A 88 19.64 -14.32 0.18
C LEU A 88 19.35 -13.90 1.63
N GLY A 89 18.27 -13.16 1.89
CA GLY A 89 17.89 -12.66 3.21
C GLY A 89 18.80 -11.56 3.77
N ARG A 90 19.56 -10.88 2.90
CA ARG A 90 20.50 -9.81 3.27
C ARG A 90 19.92 -8.43 2.90
N SER A 91 20.02 -7.47 3.80
CA SER A 91 19.67 -6.07 3.53
C SER A 91 20.73 -5.42 2.59
N SER A 92 20.34 -4.31 1.97
CA SER A 92 21.23 -3.46 1.16
C SER A 92 21.14 -2.01 1.66
N PRO A 93 22.23 -1.23 1.60
CA PRO A 93 22.17 0.21 1.83
C PRO A 93 21.26 0.86 0.79
N VAL A 94 20.29 1.63 1.27
CA VAL A 94 19.30 2.34 0.46
C VAL A 94 19.06 3.74 1.02
N PRO A 95 18.57 4.71 0.23
CA PRO A 95 18.36 6.09 0.69
C PRO A 95 17.40 6.22 1.87
N TYR A 96 16.39 5.38 1.92
CA TYR A 96 15.45 5.23 3.03
C TYR A 96 14.83 3.83 2.99
N THR A 97 14.27 3.41 4.11
CA THR A 97 13.67 2.10 4.32
C THR A 97 12.16 2.22 4.56
N LEU A 98 11.45 1.10 4.66
CA LEU A 98 10.04 1.10 5.11
C LEU A 98 9.92 1.55 6.58
N VAL A 99 10.96 1.39 7.40
CA VAL A 99 10.99 1.92 8.77
C VAL A 99 10.98 3.45 8.76
N ASP A 100 11.70 4.09 7.84
CA ASP A 100 11.67 5.54 7.67
C ASP A 100 10.30 6.02 7.17
N MET A 101 9.67 5.27 6.25
CA MET A 101 8.30 5.54 5.80
C MET A 101 7.26 5.31 6.91
N THR A 102 7.52 4.40 7.85
CA THR A 102 6.67 4.23 9.05
C THR A 102 6.75 5.45 9.96
N ARG A 103 7.94 6.05 10.12
CA ARG A 103 8.09 7.31 10.89
C ARG A 103 7.32 8.47 10.24
N ASP A 104 7.22 8.50 8.91
CA ASP A 104 6.37 9.48 8.22
C ASP A 104 4.89 9.29 8.58
N VAL A 105 4.44 8.04 8.68
CA VAL A 105 3.06 7.73 9.11
C VAL A 105 2.81 8.19 10.54
N VAL A 106 3.74 7.95 11.46
CA VAL A 106 3.64 8.44 12.84
C VAL A 106 3.54 9.96 12.86
N ALA A 107 4.41 10.65 12.12
CA ALA A 107 4.40 12.13 12.05
C ALA A 107 3.10 12.67 11.43
N LEU A 108 2.48 11.96 10.46
CA LEU A 108 1.15 12.33 9.95
C LEU A 108 0.08 12.21 11.03
N LEU A 109 0.07 11.13 11.80
CA LEU A 109 -0.86 10.96 12.93
C LEU A 109 -0.66 12.06 13.98
N ASP A 110 0.59 12.39 14.32
CA ASP A 110 0.93 13.47 15.27
C ASP A 110 0.46 14.84 14.76
N HIS A 111 0.69 15.13 13.47
CA HIS A 111 0.23 16.37 12.84
C HIS A 111 -1.30 16.52 12.91
N LEU A 112 -2.04 15.43 12.80
CA LEU A 112 -3.50 15.40 12.86
C LEU A 112 -4.05 15.32 14.29
N GLY A 113 -3.19 15.26 15.30
CA GLY A 113 -3.58 15.10 16.71
C GLY A 113 -4.20 13.74 17.01
N ILE A 114 -3.88 12.72 16.21
CA ILE A 114 -4.43 11.37 16.33
C ILE A 114 -3.51 10.52 17.20
N GLY A 115 -3.90 10.26 18.43
CA GLY A 115 -3.14 9.41 19.35
C GLY A 115 -3.17 7.93 18.96
N ARG A 116 -4.32 7.42 18.50
CA ARG A 116 -4.53 6.02 18.14
C ARG A 116 -5.53 5.90 17.01
N ALA A 117 -5.28 5.03 16.01
CA ALA A 117 -6.12 4.86 14.84
C ALA A 117 -6.29 3.39 14.45
N HIS A 118 -7.36 3.09 13.71
CA HIS A 118 -7.42 1.90 12.88
C HIS A 118 -6.46 2.07 11.71
N ILE A 119 -5.65 1.05 11.41
CA ILE A 119 -4.66 1.13 10.32
C ILE A 119 -5.01 0.07 9.27
N VAL A 120 -5.13 0.49 8.02
CA VAL A 120 -5.30 -0.43 6.89
C VAL A 120 -4.22 -0.15 5.86
N GLY A 121 -3.43 -1.18 5.54
CA GLY A 121 -2.35 -1.08 4.56
C GLY A 121 -2.50 -2.07 3.42
N ALA A 122 -2.32 -1.58 2.18
CA ALA A 122 -2.34 -2.40 0.97
C ALA A 122 -0.94 -2.59 0.40
N SER A 123 -0.57 -3.83 0.02
CA SER A 123 0.71 -4.17 -0.62
C SER A 123 1.92 -3.67 0.22
N MET A 124 2.79 -2.80 -0.30
CA MET A 124 3.85 -2.14 0.47
C MET A 124 3.30 -1.39 1.69
N GLY A 125 2.13 -0.75 1.57
CA GLY A 125 1.45 -0.12 2.70
C GLY A 125 1.10 -1.11 3.82
N GLY A 126 0.77 -2.34 3.48
CA GLY A 126 0.58 -3.42 4.46
C GLY A 126 1.88 -3.88 5.12
N MET A 127 3.03 -3.71 4.46
CA MET A 127 4.35 -3.92 5.08
C MET A 127 4.66 -2.79 6.07
N ILE A 128 4.41 -1.53 5.70
CA ILE A 128 4.56 -0.36 6.59
C ILE A 128 3.62 -0.48 7.80
N ALA A 129 2.37 -0.88 7.58
CA ALA A 129 1.38 -1.09 8.64
C ALA A 129 1.80 -2.18 9.64
N GLN A 130 2.44 -3.26 9.18
CA GLN A 130 3.00 -4.29 10.04
C GLN A 130 4.18 -3.77 10.88
N ILE A 131 5.06 -2.94 10.31
CA ILE A 131 6.14 -2.29 11.05
C ILE A 131 5.55 -1.37 12.11
N LEU A 132 4.61 -0.48 11.72
CA LEU A 132 3.95 0.44 12.64
C LEU A 132 3.31 -0.30 13.82
N ALA A 133 2.50 -1.32 13.55
CA ALA A 133 1.81 -2.07 14.59
C ALA A 133 2.77 -2.86 15.51
N GLY A 134 3.94 -3.25 15.00
CA GLY A 134 4.95 -3.97 15.78
C GLY A 134 5.92 -3.06 16.55
N THR A 135 6.06 -1.78 16.19
CA THR A 135 6.97 -0.82 16.85
C THR A 135 6.23 0.21 17.69
N GLU A 136 5.00 0.56 17.33
CA GLU A 136 4.16 1.57 17.97
C GLU A 136 2.77 1.00 18.32
N PRO A 137 2.69 -0.07 19.17
CA PRO A 137 1.44 -0.77 19.42
C PRO A 137 0.34 0.13 19.99
N ASP A 138 0.70 1.13 20.77
CA ASP A 138 -0.25 2.09 21.38
C ASP A 138 -0.91 3.02 20.34
N ARG A 139 -0.30 3.18 19.16
CA ARG A 139 -0.82 4.00 18.07
C ARG A 139 -1.83 3.23 17.19
N VAL A 140 -1.89 1.90 17.32
CA VAL A 140 -2.69 1.02 16.45
C VAL A 140 -3.84 0.40 17.22
N ALA A 141 -5.06 0.80 16.89
CA ALA A 141 -6.29 0.23 17.46
C ALA A 141 -6.60 -1.16 16.91
N SER A 142 -6.54 -1.29 15.59
CA SER A 142 -6.63 -2.54 14.87
C SER A 142 -5.87 -2.45 13.55
N LEU A 143 -5.52 -3.59 12.98
CA LEU A 143 -4.74 -3.70 11.77
C LEU A 143 -5.50 -4.46 10.68
N GLY A 144 -5.65 -3.84 9.51
CA GLY A 144 -6.06 -4.48 8.26
C GLY A 144 -4.86 -4.58 7.30
N VAL A 145 -4.53 -5.78 6.84
CA VAL A 145 -3.45 -6.00 5.87
C VAL A 145 -4.04 -6.58 4.60
N ILE A 146 -4.00 -5.82 3.51
CA ILE A 146 -4.59 -6.23 2.22
C ILE A 146 -3.46 -6.53 1.23
N MET A 147 -3.51 -7.69 0.54
CA MET A 147 -2.61 -8.11 -0.55
C MET A 147 -1.12 -7.85 -0.27
N SER A 148 -0.63 -8.19 0.94
CA SER A 148 0.72 -7.89 1.39
C SER A 148 1.54 -9.13 1.74
N SER A 149 2.76 -8.93 2.23
CA SER A 149 3.69 -9.99 2.61
C SER A 149 4.50 -9.65 3.86
N THR A 150 5.19 -10.65 4.41
CA THR A 150 6.21 -10.46 5.47
C THR A 150 7.58 -10.09 4.92
N GLY A 151 7.73 -9.87 3.62
CA GLY A 151 9.04 -9.65 3.01
C GLY A 151 9.98 -10.86 3.05
N LYS A 152 9.45 -12.08 3.32
CA LYS A 152 10.28 -13.29 3.32
C LYS A 152 10.83 -13.55 1.91
N PRO A 153 12.15 -13.70 1.75
CA PRO A 153 12.75 -14.05 0.46
C PRO A 153 12.13 -15.32 -0.15
N LEU A 154 12.10 -15.41 -1.47
CA LEU A 154 11.56 -16.52 -2.28
C LEU A 154 10.04 -16.74 -2.16
N SER A 155 9.40 -16.45 -1.02
CA SER A 155 7.94 -16.52 -0.93
C SER A 155 7.24 -15.40 -1.69
N ALA A 156 7.95 -14.28 -1.87
CA ALA A 156 7.44 -13.04 -2.46
C ALA A 156 7.57 -12.97 -4.01
N LEU A 157 8.00 -14.06 -4.67
CA LEU A 157 8.14 -14.03 -6.13
C LEU A 157 6.79 -13.88 -6.82
N PRO A 158 6.61 -12.82 -7.63
CA PRO A 158 5.41 -12.59 -8.43
C PRO A 158 5.17 -13.70 -9.45
N ALA A 159 3.98 -13.71 -10.06
CA ALA A 159 3.73 -14.55 -11.22
C ALA A 159 4.64 -14.15 -12.40
N TRP A 160 4.99 -15.11 -13.25
CA TRP A 160 5.89 -14.87 -14.39
C TRP A 160 5.45 -13.69 -15.27
N ARG A 161 4.14 -13.54 -15.51
CA ARG A 161 3.58 -12.42 -16.26
C ARG A 161 3.89 -11.04 -15.66
N VAL A 162 3.98 -10.96 -14.34
CA VAL A 162 4.37 -9.72 -13.63
C VAL A 162 5.88 -9.50 -13.70
N ILE A 163 6.67 -10.57 -13.57
CA ILE A 163 8.13 -10.47 -13.71
C ILE A 163 8.51 -9.93 -15.09
N ARG A 164 7.80 -10.37 -16.16
CA ARG A 164 8.03 -9.86 -17.52
C ARG A 164 7.86 -8.35 -17.64
N LEU A 165 6.92 -7.74 -16.89
CA LEU A 165 6.73 -6.28 -16.92
C LEU A 165 7.99 -5.50 -16.52
N ALA A 166 8.84 -6.08 -15.65
CA ALA A 166 10.09 -5.45 -15.25
C ALA A 166 11.12 -5.35 -16.40
N PHE A 167 10.91 -6.10 -17.48
CA PHE A 167 11.77 -6.13 -18.68
C PHE A 167 11.06 -5.57 -19.91
N ASP A 168 9.82 -5.14 -19.76
CA ASP A 168 9.03 -4.55 -20.82
C ASP A 168 9.03 -3.02 -20.72
N SER A 169 9.11 -2.35 -21.84
CA SER A 169 9.06 -0.89 -21.92
C SER A 169 8.52 -0.46 -23.29
N PRO A 170 7.81 0.65 -23.38
CA PRO A 170 7.40 1.17 -24.68
C PRO A 170 8.65 1.55 -25.51
N PRO A 171 8.56 1.55 -26.85
CA PRO A 171 9.61 2.10 -27.72
C PRO A 171 10.01 3.50 -27.29
N LYS A 172 11.29 3.88 -27.51
CA LYS A 172 11.81 5.20 -27.09
C LYS A 172 11.09 6.36 -27.79
N ASP A 173 10.62 6.12 -29.00
CA ASP A 173 9.88 7.03 -29.87
C ASP A 173 8.36 6.84 -29.82
N ALA A 174 7.87 6.06 -28.87
CA ALA A 174 6.44 5.81 -28.70
C ALA A 174 5.68 7.13 -28.45
N SER A 175 4.56 7.28 -29.14
CA SER A 175 3.61 8.37 -28.92
C SER A 175 3.00 8.29 -27.50
N GLU A 176 2.41 9.38 -27.03
CA GLU A 176 1.73 9.42 -25.73
C GLU A 176 0.58 8.41 -25.65
N GLU A 177 -0.11 8.16 -26.78
CA GLU A 177 -1.17 7.16 -26.84
C GLU A 177 -0.63 5.73 -26.73
N GLU A 178 0.51 5.42 -27.32
CA GLU A 178 1.18 4.12 -27.19
C GLU A 178 1.71 3.90 -25.77
N LYS A 179 2.27 4.94 -25.14
CA LYS A 179 2.68 4.90 -23.72
C LYS A 179 1.48 4.65 -22.81
N LEU A 180 0.37 5.37 -23.04
CA LEU A 180 -0.87 5.16 -22.29
C LEU A 180 -1.40 3.74 -22.46
N ALA A 181 -1.43 3.22 -23.69
CA ALA A 181 -1.87 1.85 -23.97
C ALA A 181 -0.96 0.81 -23.31
N PHE A 182 0.34 1.07 -23.23
CA PHE A 182 1.30 0.22 -22.52
C PHE A 182 1.00 0.19 -21.01
N GLU A 183 0.80 1.34 -20.37
CA GLU A 183 0.47 1.43 -18.95
C GLU A 183 -0.88 0.79 -18.63
N VAL A 184 -1.88 0.96 -19.47
CA VAL A 184 -3.19 0.31 -19.32
C VAL A 184 -3.07 -1.21 -19.34
N ARG A 185 -2.29 -1.78 -20.28
CA ARG A 185 -2.01 -3.22 -20.31
C ARG A 185 -1.31 -3.70 -19.04
N ASN A 186 -0.36 -2.91 -18.53
CA ASN A 186 0.36 -3.24 -17.31
C ASN A 186 -0.57 -3.27 -16.09
N VAL A 187 -1.42 -2.24 -15.94
CA VAL A 187 -2.42 -2.18 -14.87
C VAL A 187 -3.40 -3.34 -14.96
N ALA A 188 -3.87 -3.68 -16.17
CA ALA A 188 -4.79 -4.80 -16.38
C ALA A 188 -4.25 -6.15 -15.86
N ILE A 189 -2.93 -6.35 -15.89
CA ILE A 189 -2.30 -7.59 -15.37
C ILE A 189 -2.51 -7.74 -13.86
N PHE A 190 -2.60 -6.64 -13.11
CA PHE A 190 -2.78 -6.66 -11.66
C PHE A 190 -4.23 -6.93 -11.24
N ASN A 191 -5.23 -6.51 -12.03
CA ASN A 191 -6.63 -6.61 -11.67
C ASN A 191 -7.15 -8.07 -11.52
N GLY A 192 -6.52 -9.00 -12.20
CA GLY A 192 -7.05 -10.37 -12.28
C GLY A 192 -8.20 -10.52 -13.30
N PRO A 193 -8.53 -11.75 -13.70
CA PRO A 193 -9.42 -12.00 -14.85
C PRO A 193 -10.91 -11.70 -14.58
N ASN A 194 -11.35 -11.71 -13.31
CA ASN A 194 -12.78 -11.71 -12.99
C ASN A 194 -13.38 -10.29 -12.83
N PHE A 195 -12.54 -9.30 -12.54
CA PHE A 195 -12.98 -7.94 -12.22
C PHE A 195 -12.20 -6.89 -13.01
N LEU A 196 -11.81 -7.23 -14.24
CA LEU A 196 -11.12 -6.29 -15.12
C LEU A 196 -12.11 -5.17 -15.51
N PRO A 197 -11.81 -3.91 -15.19
CA PRO A 197 -12.65 -2.80 -15.62
C PRO A 197 -12.65 -2.65 -17.15
N PRO A 198 -13.68 -2.03 -17.74
CA PRO A 198 -13.66 -1.64 -19.14
C PRO A 198 -12.39 -0.85 -19.49
N GLU A 199 -11.83 -1.08 -20.68
CA GLU A 199 -10.58 -0.42 -21.10
C GLU A 199 -10.66 1.11 -21.01
N ALA A 200 -11.81 1.69 -21.36
CA ALA A 200 -12.03 3.14 -21.27
C ALA A 200 -11.86 3.67 -19.84
N ASP A 201 -12.30 2.90 -18.84
CA ASP A 201 -12.18 3.27 -17.42
C ASP A 201 -10.73 3.14 -16.94
N LEU A 202 -10.02 2.09 -17.35
CA LEU A 202 -8.59 1.94 -17.09
C LEU A 202 -7.79 3.09 -17.71
N ARG A 203 -8.06 3.45 -18.96
CA ARG A 203 -7.43 4.57 -19.67
C ARG A 203 -7.66 5.89 -18.95
N ARG A 204 -8.91 6.16 -18.55
CA ARG A 204 -9.26 7.36 -17.77
C ARG A 204 -8.49 7.41 -16.46
N ARG A 205 -8.48 6.31 -15.69
CA ARG A 205 -7.78 6.22 -14.39
C ARG A 205 -6.27 6.42 -14.54
N VAL A 206 -5.63 5.75 -15.50
CA VAL A 206 -4.19 5.89 -15.75
C VAL A 206 -3.84 7.33 -16.14
N ARG A 207 -4.63 7.96 -17.02
CA ARG A 207 -4.44 9.36 -17.42
C ARG A 207 -4.57 10.32 -16.24
N GLN A 208 -5.63 10.20 -15.45
CA GLN A 208 -5.86 11.03 -14.26
C GLN A 208 -4.71 10.93 -13.24
N LEU A 209 -4.19 9.73 -13.01
CA LEU A 209 -3.06 9.52 -12.10
C LEU A 209 -1.77 10.12 -12.66
N ALA A 210 -1.52 10.01 -13.98
CA ALA A 210 -0.35 10.59 -14.64
C ALA A 210 -0.40 12.13 -14.63
N GLU A 211 -1.57 12.71 -14.91
CA GLU A 211 -1.80 14.16 -14.86
C GLU A 211 -1.65 14.71 -13.44
N ARG A 212 -2.11 13.97 -12.43
CA ARG A 212 -1.95 14.36 -11.01
C ARG A 212 -0.49 14.41 -10.60
N SER A 213 0.29 13.40 -10.93
CA SER A 213 1.73 13.35 -10.69
C SER A 213 2.37 12.14 -11.36
N SER A 214 3.51 12.34 -12.01
CA SER A 214 4.36 11.26 -12.53
C SER A 214 5.79 11.45 -12.05
N TYR A 215 6.32 10.49 -11.29
CA TYR A 215 7.69 10.54 -10.77
C TYR A 215 8.32 9.13 -10.69
N PRO A 216 8.69 8.52 -11.83
CA PRO A 216 9.26 7.18 -11.88
C PRO A 216 10.47 6.94 -10.98
N PRO A 217 11.41 7.92 -10.79
CA PRO A 217 12.53 7.71 -9.86
C PRO A 217 12.11 7.47 -8.42
N GLY A 218 10.95 7.99 -8.00
CA GLY A 218 10.37 7.76 -6.68
C GLY A 218 9.94 6.32 -6.47
N MET A 219 9.26 5.75 -7.48
CA MET A 219 8.85 4.34 -7.45
C MET A 219 10.05 3.40 -7.30
N LEU A 220 11.16 3.69 -7.99
CA LEU A 220 12.39 2.89 -7.87
C LEU A 220 12.99 2.98 -6.45
N ARG A 221 12.98 4.16 -5.81
CA ARG A 221 13.47 4.30 -4.43
C ARG A 221 12.56 3.59 -3.42
N GLN A 222 11.25 3.62 -3.62
CA GLN A 222 10.33 2.84 -2.79
C GLN A 222 10.55 1.33 -2.95
N PHE A 223 10.84 0.86 -4.18
CA PHE A 223 11.24 -0.53 -4.41
C PHE A 223 12.55 -0.86 -3.69
N ASP A 224 13.54 0.02 -3.76
CA ASP A 224 14.78 -0.10 -3.00
C ASP A 224 14.51 -0.11 -1.48
N ALA A 225 13.56 0.67 -0.97
CA ALA A 225 13.15 0.65 0.43
C ALA A 225 12.61 -0.71 0.87
N VAL A 226 11.81 -1.37 0.02
CA VAL A 226 11.35 -2.75 0.26
C VAL A 226 12.55 -3.70 0.35
N LEU A 227 13.47 -3.63 -0.61
CA LEU A 227 14.66 -4.48 -0.63
C LEU A 227 15.60 -4.22 0.56
N GLY A 228 15.75 -2.95 0.96
CA GLY A 228 16.59 -2.54 2.07
C GLY A 228 16.04 -2.92 3.44
N THR A 229 14.71 -2.95 3.58
CA THR A 229 14.04 -3.34 4.82
C THR A 229 14.09 -4.86 5.05
N GLY A 230 13.89 -5.64 3.99
CA GLY A 230 13.94 -7.10 4.07
C GLY A 230 12.77 -7.74 4.81
N ASN A 231 13.08 -8.71 5.67
CA ASN A 231 12.08 -9.56 6.33
C ASN A 231 11.43 -8.88 7.55
N LEU A 232 10.09 -8.80 7.54
CA LEU A 232 9.29 -8.13 8.58
C LEU A 232 8.84 -9.05 9.71
N ARG A 233 9.24 -10.31 9.71
CA ARG A 233 8.71 -11.32 10.63
C ARG A 233 8.84 -10.93 12.11
N ALA A 234 9.92 -10.22 12.47
CA ALA A 234 10.11 -9.76 13.85
C ALA A 234 9.03 -8.75 14.25
N TYR A 235 8.76 -7.77 13.40
CA TYR A 235 7.68 -6.79 13.60
C TYR A 235 6.31 -7.47 13.65
N SER A 236 6.01 -8.35 12.68
CA SER A 236 4.72 -9.04 12.59
C SER A 236 4.43 -9.89 13.85
N LYS A 237 5.44 -10.53 14.45
CA LYS A 237 5.30 -11.30 15.70
C LYS A 237 5.01 -10.44 16.94
N ALA A 238 5.45 -9.18 16.93
CA ALA A 238 5.25 -8.24 18.02
C ALA A 238 3.88 -7.56 18.01
N ILE A 239 3.07 -7.75 16.95
CA ILE A 239 1.76 -7.12 16.81
C ILE A 239 0.79 -7.70 17.84
N THR A 240 0.18 -6.81 18.62
CA THR A 240 -0.84 -7.14 19.64
C THR A 240 -2.24 -6.71 19.23
N ALA A 241 -2.35 -5.77 18.27
CA ALA A 241 -3.63 -5.23 17.81
C ALA A 241 -4.48 -6.31 17.11
N PRO A 242 -5.82 -6.31 17.28
CA PRO A 242 -6.72 -7.15 16.50
C PRO A 242 -6.42 -7.01 15.00
N THR A 243 -6.14 -8.12 14.33
CA THR A 243 -5.66 -8.10 12.96
C THR A 243 -6.53 -8.96 12.03
N VAL A 244 -6.84 -8.41 10.84
CA VAL A 244 -7.36 -9.14 9.69
C VAL A 244 -6.41 -9.01 8.51
N VAL A 245 -6.12 -10.13 7.87
CA VAL A 245 -5.32 -10.19 6.64
C VAL A 245 -6.24 -10.61 5.50
N LEU A 246 -6.39 -9.76 4.50
CA LEU A 246 -7.21 -10.01 3.31
C LEU A 246 -6.32 -10.22 2.09
N HIS A 247 -6.67 -11.18 1.25
CA HIS A 247 -5.88 -11.46 0.06
C HIS A 247 -6.74 -11.95 -1.10
N GLY A 248 -6.49 -11.41 -2.28
CA GLY A 248 -7.15 -11.85 -3.50
C GLY A 248 -6.74 -13.26 -3.90
N SER A 249 -7.71 -14.11 -4.26
CA SER A 249 -7.43 -15.52 -4.61
C SER A 249 -6.57 -15.68 -5.87
N VAL A 250 -6.57 -14.68 -6.76
CA VAL A 250 -5.86 -14.72 -8.05
C VAL A 250 -4.78 -13.62 -8.17
N ASP A 251 -4.36 -13.04 -7.06
CA ASP A 251 -3.32 -11.99 -7.02
C ASP A 251 -2.02 -12.47 -7.69
N PRO A 252 -1.60 -11.83 -8.81
CA PRO A 252 -0.42 -12.24 -9.54
C PRO A 252 0.87 -11.58 -9.04
N MET A 253 0.76 -10.44 -8.34
CA MET A 253 1.89 -9.66 -7.82
C MET A 253 2.39 -10.23 -6.50
N VAL A 254 1.50 -10.30 -5.52
CA VAL A 254 1.78 -10.90 -4.21
C VAL A 254 0.87 -12.11 -4.05
N ARG A 255 1.41 -13.31 -4.25
CA ARG A 255 0.58 -14.52 -4.25
C ARG A 255 -0.12 -14.75 -2.91
N PRO A 256 -1.33 -15.33 -2.87
CA PRO A 256 -2.14 -15.53 -1.65
C PRO A 256 -1.42 -16.23 -0.50
N ARG A 257 -0.43 -17.08 -0.81
CA ARG A 257 0.45 -17.72 0.19
C ARG A 257 1.19 -16.71 1.08
N ASN A 258 1.46 -15.49 0.57
CA ASN A 258 2.12 -14.43 1.35
C ASN A 258 1.18 -13.85 2.40
N GLY A 259 -0.08 -13.57 2.04
CA GLY A 259 -1.10 -13.16 3.01
C GLY A 259 -1.33 -14.23 4.09
N ARG A 260 -1.39 -15.51 3.70
CA ARG A 260 -1.45 -16.61 4.66
C ARG A 260 -0.25 -16.62 5.60
N ALA A 261 0.96 -16.35 5.09
CA ALA A 261 2.18 -16.27 5.89
C ALA A 261 2.16 -15.06 6.84
N VAL A 262 1.61 -13.91 6.44
CA VAL A 262 1.38 -12.75 7.32
C VAL A 262 0.46 -13.15 8.46
N ALA A 263 -0.72 -13.69 8.17
CA ALA A 263 -1.70 -14.11 9.18
C ALA A 263 -1.13 -15.16 10.13
N ALA A 264 -0.39 -16.14 9.61
CA ALA A 264 0.27 -17.16 10.45
C ALA A 264 1.40 -16.61 11.34
N THR A 265 1.92 -15.41 11.04
CA THR A 265 3.00 -14.79 11.81
C THR A 265 2.46 -13.87 12.91
N ILE A 266 1.34 -13.21 12.69
CA ILE A 266 0.71 -12.27 13.63
C ILE A 266 -0.18 -13.04 14.60
N PRO A 267 0.04 -12.93 15.93
CA PRO A 267 -0.78 -13.62 16.93
C PRO A 267 -2.27 -13.24 16.81
N GLY A 268 -3.15 -14.22 16.75
CA GLY A 268 -4.61 -14.02 16.70
C GLY A 268 -5.17 -13.38 15.42
N ALA A 269 -4.37 -13.26 14.37
CA ALA A 269 -4.82 -12.69 13.10
C ALA A 269 -5.80 -13.63 12.37
N ARG A 270 -6.85 -13.06 11.80
CA ARG A 270 -7.77 -13.75 10.87
C ARG A 270 -7.23 -13.66 9.44
N PHE A 271 -7.39 -14.71 8.66
CA PHE A 271 -7.08 -14.69 7.22
C PHE A 271 -8.36 -14.85 6.39
N VAL A 272 -8.59 -13.91 5.48
CA VAL A 272 -9.74 -13.88 4.58
C VAL A 272 -9.26 -13.89 3.14
N VAL A 273 -9.73 -14.85 2.35
CA VAL A 273 -9.49 -14.91 0.91
C VAL A 273 -10.68 -14.30 0.19
N VAL A 274 -10.40 -13.28 -0.64
CA VAL A 274 -11.42 -12.63 -1.48
C VAL A 274 -11.41 -13.30 -2.85
N GLY A 275 -12.50 -14.02 -3.16
CA GLY A 275 -12.64 -14.77 -4.41
C GLY A 275 -12.53 -13.89 -5.65
N GLY A 276 -11.69 -14.27 -6.61
CA GLY A 276 -11.52 -13.56 -7.88
C GLY A 276 -10.77 -12.23 -7.83
N MET A 277 -10.45 -11.70 -6.65
CA MET A 277 -9.68 -10.47 -6.48
C MET A 277 -8.22 -10.68 -6.91
N GLY A 278 -7.69 -9.76 -7.71
CA GLY A 278 -6.27 -9.66 -8.09
C GLY A 278 -5.46 -8.82 -7.10
N HIS A 279 -4.51 -8.04 -7.63
CA HIS A 279 -3.71 -7.07 -6.88
C HIS A 279 -4.28 -5.64 -7.06
N ASP A 280 -5.59 -5.51 -6.95
CA ASP A 280 -6.33 -4.25 -7.04
C ASP A 280 -7.58 -4.35 -6.14
N LEU A 281 -8.29 -3.22 -5.98
CA LEU A 281 -9.49 -3.11 -5.16
C LEU A 281 -10.69 -2.64 -6.02
N PRO A 282 -11.18 -3.47 -6.96
CA PRO A 282 -12.32 -3.15 -7.79
C PRO A 282 -13.63 -3.17 -6.99
N GLU A 283 -14.63 -2.41 -7.43
CA GLU A 283 -15.90 -2.25 -6.70
C GLU A 283 -16.58 -3.56 -6.29
N PRO A 284 -16.63 -4.62 -7.13
CA PRO A 284 -17.31 -5.88 -6.74
C PRO A 284 -16.71 -6.56 -5.49
N VAL A 285 -15.46 -6.25 -5.11
CA VAL A 285 -14.81 -6.82 -3.92
C VAL A 285 -14.91 -5.92 -2.68
N TRP A 286 -15.45 -4.70 -2.80
CA TRP A 286 -15.50 -3.78 -1.67
C TRP A 286 -16.32 -4.34 -0.51
N ARG A 287 -17.51 -4.88 -0.80
CA ARG A 287 -18.39 -5.40 0.26
C ARG A 287 -17.69 -6.43 1.15
N PRO A 288 -17.16 -7.56 0.66
CA PRO A 288 -16.49 -8.54 1.52
C PRO A 288 -15.24 -7.98 2.20
N VAL A 289 -14.53 -7.02 1.58
CA VAL A 289 -13.38 -6.35 2.20
C VAL A 289 -13.82 -5.45 3.35
N LEU A 290 -14.84 -4.63 3.16
CA LEU A 290 -15.37 -3.71 4.16
C LEU A 290 -15.98 -4.48 5.35
N GLU A 291 -16.76 -5.54 5.10
CA GLU A 291 -17.31 -6.40 6.14
C GLU A 291 -16.18 -6.97 7.03
N ALA A 292 -15.15 -7.54 6.42
CA ALA A 292 -14.04 -8.11 7.18
C ALA A 292 -13.23 -7.05 7.96
N LEU A 293 -13.06 -5.84 7.40
CA LEU A 293 -12.39 -4.72 8.06
C LEU A 293 -13.21 -4.20 9.24
N THR A 294 -14.52 -3.92 9.05
CA THR A 294 -15.40 -3.37 10.10
C THR A 294 -15.59 -4.35 11.24
N GLU A 295 -15.74 -5.65 10.96
CA GLU A 295 -15.70 -6.70 11.99
C GLU A 295 -14.41 -6.67 12.81
N ASN A 296 -13.25 -6.44 12.15
CA ASN A 296 -11.98 -6.34 12.85
C ASN A 296 -11.86 -5.05 13.66
N PHE A 297 -12.38 -3.93 13.16
CA PHE A 297 -12.42 -2.65 13.88
C PHE A 297 -13.23 -2.75 15.18
N ALA A 298 -14.38 -3.43 15.12
CA ALA A 298 -15.22 -3.66 16.29
C ALA A 298 -14.51 -4.41 17.42
N ARG A 299 -13.52 -5.25 17.11
CA ARG A 299 -12.69 -5.97 18.11
C ARG A 299 -11.76 -5.06 18.92
N ALA A 300 -11.51 -3.84 18.45
CA ALA A 300 -10.58 -2.89 19.08
C ALA A 300 -11.21 -2.07 20.22
N GLY A 301 -12.55 -2.08 20.35
CA GLY A 301 -13.27 -1.36 21.41
C GLY A 301 -13.20 0.18 21.30
N ILE A 302 -12.75 0.75 20.20
CA ILE A 302 -12.81 2.19 19.91
C ILE A 302 -14.14 2.45 19.16
N ARG A 303 -14.99 3.27 19.76
CA ARG A 303 -16.24 3.76 19.18
C ARG A 303 -16.18 5.26 19.01
#